data_8687e352242a3b2e53e180767eb934b4
#
_entry.id   8687e352242a3b2e53e180767eb934b4
#
_cell.length_a   1.000
_cell.length_b   1.000
_cell.length_c   1.000
_cell.angle_alpha   90.00
_cell.angle_beta   90.00
_cell.angle_gamma   90.00
#
_symmetry.space_group_name_H-M   'P 1'
#
loop_
_entity.id
_entity.type
_entity.pdbx_description
1 polymer ?
#
loop_
_entity_poly.entity_id
_entity_poly.type
_entity_poly.pdbx_seq_one_letter_code
_entity_poly.pdbx_strand_id
1 'polypeptide(L)'
;NVSDDTQNILADNYNSLLYSRQMLESLDAIRENPNARKNFEAGLEAQRNNLTEKDEDVLTNRLSSYCEKALDDMDDESIRQIRQTIYTIMAVNMSAIYEKNEVAVHTAKRSLFGIWTVGIACITIAFLFLVRLPRSVSVQIRKLTDGIKEITNANYSKRLDLGNEPEFKEIATLFNEMAERLAEYRNSSLEDILQGKKYIETIINSIAE
;
A
#
# COMPACT_ATOMS: atom_id res chain seq x y z
N ASN A 1 6.83 -2.19 -20.18
CA ASN A 1 6.19 -2.37 -18.89
C ASN A 1 5.99 -3.88 -18.64
N VAL A 2 6.48 -4.41 -17.50
CA VAL A 2 6.51 -5.87 -17.25
C VAL A 2 5.12 -6.52 -17.42
N SER A 3 4.05 -5.79 -17.12
CA SER A 3 2.66 -6.26 -17.31
C SER A 3 2.29 -6.39 -18.79
N ASP A 4 2.70 -5.45 -19.61
CA ASP A 4 2.39 -5.44 -21.05
C ASP A 4 3.18 -6.53 -21.77
N ASP A 5 4.44 -6.73 -21.39
CA ASP A 5 5.29 -7.80 -21.93
C ASP A 5 4.73 -9.18 -21.60
N THR A 6 4.22 -9.37 -20.35
CA THR A 6 3.61 -10.64 -19.95
C THR A 6 2.31 -10.92 -20.69
N GLN A 7 1.47 -9.90 -20.92
CA GLN A 7 0.24 -10.05 -21.67
C GLN A 7 0.50 -10.38 -23.14
N ASN A 8 1.49 -9.72 -23.78
CA ASN A 8 1.87 -10.00 -25.15
C ASN A 8 2.39 -11.43 -25.31
N ILE A 9 3.26 -11.90 -24.40
CA ILE A 9 3.79 -13.27 -24.45
C ILE A 9 2.67 -14.29 -24.25
N LEU A 10 1.68 -14.04 -23.35
CA LEU A 10 0.50 -14.91 -23.21
C LEU A 10 -0.34 -14.95 -24.47
N ALA A 11 -0.56 -13.82 -25.15
CA ALA A 11 -1.27 -13.74 -26.41
C ALA A 11 -0.54 -14.52 -27.52
N ASP A 12 0.77 -14.36 -27.59
CA ASP A 12 1.60 -15.05 -28.59
C ASP A 12 1.61 -16.57 -28.36
N ASN A 13 1.75 -17.04 -27.10
CA ASN A 13 1.63 -18.45 -26.78
C ASN A 13 0.23 -19.02 -27.13
N TYR A 14 -0.82 -18.24 -26.91
CA TYR A 14 -2.17 -18.61 -27.33
C TYR A 14 -2.30 -18.69 -28.87
N ASN A 15 -1.68 -17.76 -29.60
CA ASN A 15 -1.62 -17.78 -31.04
C ASN A 15 -0.90 -19.04 -31.56
N SER A 16 0.21 -19.46 -30.93
CA SER A 16 0.89 -20.72 -31.26
C SER A 16 -0.04 -21.93 -31.12
N LEU A 17 -0.92 -21.95 -30.12
CA LEU A 17 -1.94 -23.02 -29.99
C LEU A 17 -2.97 -22.98 -31.13
N LEU A 18 -3.39 -21.80 -31.56
CA LEU A 18 -4.32 -21.64 -32.69
C LEU A 18 -3.70 -22.09 -34.00
N TYR A 19 -2.45 -21.70 -34.27
CA TYR A 19 -1.71 -22.12 -35.47
C TYR A 19 -1.48 -23.62 -35.47
N SER A 20 -1.08 -24.19 -34.32
CA SER A 20 -0.94 -25.63 -34.15
C SER A 20 -2.23 -26.38 -34.42
N ARG A 21 -3.36 -25.90 -33.92
CA ARG A 21 -4.70 -26.46 -34.18
C ARG A 21 -5.04 -26.39 -35.65
N GLN A 22 -4.86 -25.24 -36.31
CA GLN A 22 -5.08 -25.06 -37.74
C GLN A 22 -4.24 -26.03 -38.56
N MET A 23 -2.97 -26.25 -38.19
CA MET A 23 -2.09 -27.20 -38.85
C MET A 23 -2.63 -28.64 -38.69
N LEU A 24 -3.07 -29.04 -37.48
CA LEU A 24 -3.66 -30.37 -37.26
C LEU A 24 -4.91 -30.60 -38.05
N GLU A 25 -5.87 -29.65 -38.05
CA GLU A 25 -7.09 -29.73 -38.85
C GLU A 25 -6.80 -29.83 -40.35
N SER A 26 -5.79 -29.09 -40.82
CA SER A 26 -5.32 -29.14 -42.20
C SER A 26 -4.66 -30.48 -42.53
N LEU A 27 -3.85 -31.01 -41.61
CA LEU A 27 -3.18 -32.31 -41.77
C LEU A 27 -4.17 -33.47 -41.86
N ASP A 28 -5.27 -33.41 -41.06
CA ASP A 28 -6.32 -34.42 -41.11
C ASP A 28 -7.08 -34.40 -42.44
N ALA A 29 -7.30 -33.21 -43.02
CA ALA A 29 -8.00 -33.02 -44.31
C ALA A 29 -7.05 -33.14 -45.54
N ILE A 30 -5.74 -33.36 -45.35
CA ILE A 30 -4.76 -33.19 -46.43
C ILE A 30 -4.95 -34.12 -47.64
N ARG A 31 -5.54 -35.29 -47.39
CA ARG A 31 -5.84 -36.30 -48.47
C ARG A 31 -7.14 -35.99 -49.20
N GLU A 32 -8.05 -35.24 -48.60
CA GLU A 32 -9.41 -35.03 -49.13
C GLU A 32 -9.66 -33.63 -49.67
N ASN A 33 -8.91 -32.62 -49.17
CA ASN A 33 -9.09 -31.22 -49.48
C ASN A 33 -7.87 -30.60 -50.19
N PRO A 34 -7.98 -30.17 -51.42
CA PRO A 34 -6.86 -29.55 -52.17
C PRO A 34 -6.30 -28.29 -51.52
N ASN A 35 -7.12 -27.57 -50.71
CA ASN A 35 -6.69 -26.36 -50.02
C ASN A 35 -6.04 -26.67 -48.67
N ALA A 36 -6.09 -27.89 -48.14
CA ALA A 36 -5.57 -28.25 -46.85
C ALA A 36 -4.06 -28.04 -46.76
N ARG A 37 -3.29 -28.37 -47.79
CA ARG A 37 -1.86 -28.11 -47.87
C ARG A 37 -1.54 -26.61 -47.72
N LYS A 38 -2.23 -25.76 -48.43
CA LYS A 38 -2.05 -24.31 -48.37
C LYS A 38 -2.39 -23.76 -46.98
N ASN A 39 -3.45 -24.25 -46.36
CA ASN A 39 -3.85 -23.86 -45.00
C ASN A 39 -2.81 -24.31 -43.96
N PHE A 40 -2.22 -25.50 -44.14
CA PHE A 40 -1.16 -26.03 -43.31
C PHE A 40 0.10 -25.13 -43.41
N GLU A 41 0.53 -24.82 -44.65
CA GLU A 41 1.70 -23.97 -44.91
C GLU A 41 1.50 -22.56 -44.32
N ALA A 42 0.29 -22.00 -44.42
CA ALA A 42 -0.04 -20.72 -43.80
C ALA A 42 0.04 -20.76 -42.26
N GLY A 43 -0.42 -21.84 -41.62
CA GLY A 43 -0.29 -22.08 -40.18
C GLY A 43 1.18 -22.21 -39.74
N LEU A 44 1.98 -22.93 -40.53
CA LEU A 44 3.42 -23.10 -40.27
C LEU A 44 4.19 -21.78 -40.39
N GLU A 45 3.87 -20.96 -41.40
CA GLU A 45 4.48 -19.63 -41.56
C GLU A 45 4.10 -18.69 -40.44
N ALA A 46 2.82 -18.71 -40.01
CA ALA A 46 2.36 -17.96 -38.84
C ALA A 46 3.11 -18.39 -37.57
N GLN A 47 3.30 -19.70 -37.37
CA GLN A 47 4.09 -20.25 -36.25
C GLN A 47 5.54 -19.80 -36.28
N ARG A 48 6.20 -19.79 -37.46
CA ARG A 48 7.57 -19.29 -37.63
C ARG A 48 7.74 -17.82 -37.20
N ASN A 49 6.73 -17.01 -37.44
CA ASN A 49 6.75 -15.60 -37.09
C ASN A 49 6.30 -15.33 -35.64
N ASN A 50 5.99 -16.36 -34.88
CA ASN A 50 5.42 -16.28 -33.52
C ASN A 50 6.21 -17.12 -32.49
N LEU A 51 7.53 -17.16 -32.61
CA LEU A 51 8.38 -17.91 -31.70
C LEU A 51 8.62 -17.13 -30.42
N THR A 52 8.15 -17.60 -29.29
CA THR A 52 8.19 -16.94 -27.98
C THR A 52 8.87 -17.74 -26.90
N GLU A 53 8.85 -19.08 -27.02
CA GLU A 53 9.38 -19.95 -25.99
C GLU A 53 10.70 -20.57 -26.40
N LYS A 54 11.49 -20.96 -25.38
CA LYS A 54 12.77 -21.63 -25.58
C LYS A 54 12.56 -22.97 -26.32
N ASP A 55 13.42 -23.26 -27.28
CA ASP A 55 13.41 -24.47 -28.10
C ASP A 55 12.22 -24.58 -29.09
N GLU A 56 11.31 -23.60 -29.11
CA GLU A 56 10.19 -23.56 -30.06
C GLU A 56 10.67 -23.39 -31.51
N ASP A 57 11.74 -22.64 -31.71
CA ASP A 57 12.45 -22.50 -32.98
C ASP A 57 12.95 -23.84 -33.50
N VAL A 58 13.54 -24.64 -32.64
CA VAL A 58 14.06 -25.99 -32.98
C VAL A 58 12.90 -26.90 -33.40
N LEU A 59 11.79 -26.88 -32.68
CA LEU A 59 10.61 -27.67 -32.99
C LEU A 59 9.96 -27.23 -34.30
N THR A 60 9.83 -25.93 -34.52
CA THR A 60 9.24 -25.35 -35.74
C THR A 60 10.11 -25.61 -36.97
N ASN A 61 11.44 -25.53 -36.84
CA ASN A 61 12.37 -25.90 -37.89
C ASN A 61 12.33 -27.40 -38.21
N ARG A 62 12.20 -28.25 -37.17
CA ARG A 62 12.02 -29.71 -37.35
C ARG A 62 10.74 -30.01 -38.06
N LEU A 63 9.64 -29.37 -37.67
CA LEU A 63 8.32 -29.47 -38.31
C LEU A 63 8.43 -29.11 -39.81
N SER A 64 9.09 -28.00 -40.13
CA SER A 64 9.33 -27.58 -41.50
C SER A 64 10.09 -28.63 -42.32
N SER A 65 11.16 -29.21 -41.75
CA SER A 65 11.96 -30.26 -42.40
C SER A 65 11.16 -31.55 -42.67
N TYR A 66 10.26 -31.90 -41.77
CA TYR A 66 9.35 -33.02 -42.01
C TYR A 66 8.35 -32.72 -43.13
N CYS A 67 7.81 -31.51 -43.16
CA CYS A 67 6.85 -31.09 -44.17
C CYS A 67 7.45 -31.08 -45.58
N GLU A 68 8.67 -30.59 -45.76
CA GLU A 68 9.39 -30.60 -47.05
C GLU A 68 9.60 -32.02 -47.61
N LYS A 69 9.77 -33.01 -46.73
CA LYS A 69 10.00 -34.40 -47.13
C LYS A 69 8.70 -35.20 -47.32
N ALA A 70 7.71 -34.91 -46.51
CA ALA A 70 6.54 -35.77 -46.34
C ALA A 70 5.30 -35.32 -47.08
N LEU A 71 5.15 -34.05 -47.41
CA LEU A 71 3.91 -33.54 -48.07
C LEU A 71 3.79 -33.98 -49.54
N ASP A 72 4.88 -34.49 -50.16
CA ASP A 72 4.83 -35.00 -51.51
C ASP A 72 4.58 -36.52 -51.53
N ASP A 73 5.03 -37.28 -50.50
CA ASP A 73 4.96 -38.75 -50.46
C ASP A 73 3.85 -39.28 -49.52
N MET A 74 3.34 -38.43 -48.62
CA MET A 74 2.18 -38.63 -47.72
C MET A 74 2.22 -40.03 -47.01
N ASP A 75 3.38 -40.50 -46.62
CA ASP A 75 3.50 -41.76 -45.86
C ASP A 75 2.99 -41.54 -44.41
N ASP A 76 2.39 -42.62 -43.85
CA ASP A 76 1.76 -42.56 -42.55
C ASP A 76 2.73 -42.27 -41.41
N GLU A 77 4.00 -42.65 -41.55
CA GLU A 77 5.05 -42.39 -40.58
C GLU A 77 5.41 -40.90 -40.52
N SER A 78 5.57 -40.27 -41.65
CA SER A 78 5.87 -38.85 -41.75
C SER A 78 4.72 -38.00 -41.23
N ILE A 79 3.47 -38.37 -41.57
CA ILE A 79 2.25 -37.70 -41.02
C ILE A 79 2.23 -37.81 -39.49
N ARG A 80 2.61 -38.97 -38.93
CA ARG A 80 2.69 -39.19 -37.47
C ARG A 80 3.75 -38.30 -36.83
N GLN A 81 4.94 -38.18 -37.44
CA GLN A 81 6.02 -37.33 -36.95
C GLN A 81 5.65 -35.84 -36.97
N ILE A 82 5.00 -35.36 -38.04
CA ILE A 82 4.44 -34.01 -38.13
C ILE A 82 3.46 -33.75 -36.99
N ARG A 83 2.48 -34.66 -36.83
CA ARG A 83 1.47 -34.55 -35.76
C ARG A 83 2.09 -34.52 -34.37
N GLN A 84 3.03 -35.38 -34.09
CA GLN A 84 3.71 -35.45 -32.80
C GLN A 84 4.52 -34.17 -32.52
N THR A 85 5.15 -33.58 -33.53
CA THR A 85 5.91 -32.34 -33.40
C THR A 85 4.98 -31.17 -33.11
N ILE A 86 3.83 -31.11 -33.80
CA ILE A 86 2.82 -30.09 -33.50
C ILE A 86 2.28 -30.21 -32.06
N TYR A 87 1.98 -31.43 -31.58
CA TYR A 87 1.59 -31.65 -30.19
C TYR A 87 2.67 -31.21 -29.20
N THR A 88 3.96 -31.41 -29.56
CA THR A 88 5.07 -30.95 -28.70
C THR A 88 5.12 -29.42 -28.64
N ILE A 89 4.94 -28.73 -29.77
CA ILE A 89 4.83 -27.25 -29.80
C ILE A 89 3.65 -26.78 -28.92
N MET A 90 2.49 -27.41 -29.06
CA MET A 90 1.33 -27.11 -28.20
C MET A 90 1.64 -27.31 -26.72
N ALA A 91 2.33 -28.39 -26.35
CA ALA A 91 2.66 -28.69 -24.97
C ALA A 91 3.63 -27.65 -24.37
N VAL A 92 4.62 -27.19 -25.12
CA VAL A 92 5.55 -26.14 -24.71
C VAL A 92 4.79 -24.85 -24.44
N ASN A 93 3.97 -24.40 -25.39
CA ASN A 93 3.19 -23.17 -25.25
C ASN A 93 2.15 -23.26 -24.12
N MET A 94 1.50 -24.40 -23.95
CA MET A 94 0.54 -24.62 -22.86
C MET A 94 1.24 -24.57 -21.49
N SER A 95 2.43 -25.22 -21.38
CA SER A 95 3.23 -25.17 -20.15
C SER A 95 3.63 -23.75 -19.80
N ALA A 96 4.06 -22.97 -20.80
CA ALA A 96 4.43 -21.57 -20.62
C ALA A 96 3.25 -20.71 -20.17
N ILE A 97 2.06 -20.92 -20.73
CA ILE A 97 0.82 -20.23 -20.30
C ILE A 97 0.53 -20.55 -18.81
N TYR A 98 0.61 -21.81 -18.40
CA TYR A 98 0.40 -22.21 -17.00
C TYR A 98 1.41 -21.58 -16.05
N GLU A 99 2.70 -21.66 -16.39
CA GLU A 99 3.77 -21.09 -15.57
C GLU A 99 3.60 -19.57 -15.38
N LYS A 100 3.35 -18.84 -16.47
CA LYS A 100 3.15 -17.38 -16.43
C LYS A 100 1.90 -17.00 -15.65
N ASN A 101 0.82 -17.77 -15.80
CA ASN A 101 -0.41 -17.54 -15.02
C ASN A 101 -0.18 -17.79 -13.52
N GLU A 102 0.54 -18.85 -13.16
CA GLU A 102 0.89 -19.14 -11.76
C GLU A 102 1.72 -18.02 -11.13
N VAL A 103 2.75 -17.54 -11.83
CA VAL A 103 3.57 -16.39 -11.41
C VAL A 103 2.72 -15.14 -11.22
N ALA A 104 1.81 -14.86 -12.14
CA ALA A 104 0.92 -13.69 -12.05
C ALA A 104 0.00 -13.77 -10.82
N VAL A 105 -0.61 -14.94 -10.57
CA VAL A 105 -1.48 -15.18 -9.41
C VAL A 105 -0.69 -15.06 -8.09
N HIS A 106 0.52 -15.64 -8.02
CA HIS A 106 1.37 -15.53 -6.83
C HIS A 106 1.79 -14.08 -6.56
N THR A 107 2.16 -13.33 -7.60
CA THR A 107 2.54 -11.93 -7.49
C THR A 107 1.36 -11.07 -7.01
N ALA A 108 0.17 -11.29 -7.57
CA ALA A 108 -1.05 -10.61 -7.15
C ALA A 108 -1.39 -10.87 -5.66
N LYS A 109 -1.33 -12.13 -5.22
CA LYS A 109 -1.55 -12.51 -3.82
C LYS A 109 -0.54 -11.85 -2.88
N ARG A 110 0.74 -11.84 -3.26
CA ARG A 110 1.81 -11.20 -2.45
C ARG A 110 1.60 -9.69 -2.35
N SER A 111 1.22 -9.03 -3.43
CA SER A 111 0.93 -7.60 -3.46
C SER A 111 -0.29 -7.26 -2.58
N LEU A 112 -1.36 -8.03 -2.66
CA LEU A 112 -2.54 -7.88 -1.80
C LEU A 112 -2.17 -8.04 -0.32
N PHE A 113 -1.36 -9.04 0.04
CA PHE A 113 -0.90 -9.21 1.42
C PHE A 113 -0.11 -7.99 1.91
N GLY A 114 0.77 -7.43 1.06
CA GLY A 114 1.50 -6.20 1.37
C GLY A 114 0.57 -5.02 1.63
N ILE A 115 -0.43 -4.81 0.79
CA ILE A 115 -1.42 -3.73 0.94
C ILE A 115 -2.21 -3.88 2.25
N TRP A 116 -2.67 -5.10 2.57
CA TRP A 116 -3.38 -5.38 3.82
C TRP A 116 -2.51 -5.11 5.04
N THR A 117 -1.24 -5.49 5.02
CA THR A 117 -0.30 -5.27 6.13
C THR A 117 -0.11 -3.78 6.40
N VAL A 118 0.14 -2.99 5.36
CA VAL A 118 0.27 -1.52 5.47
C VAL A 118 -1.04 -0.89 5.95
N GLY A 119 -2.18 -1.32 5.41
CA GLY A 119 -3.50 -0.81 5.80
C GLY A 119 -3.79 -1.04 7.30
N ILE A 120 -3.53 -2.24 7.80
CA ILE A 120 -3.73 -2.58 9.23
C ILE A 120 -2.78 -1.74 10.11
N ALA A 121 -1.51 -1.57 9.69
CA ALA A 121 -0.55 -0.73 10.42
C ALA A 121 -1.02 0.73 10.51
N CYS A 122 -1.49 1.31 9.40
CA CYS A 122 -2.03 2.67 9.38
C CYS A 122 -3.26 2.83 10.29
N ILE A 123 -4.20 1.88 10.25
CA ILE A 123 -5.39 1.88 11.11
C ILE A 123 -4.99 1.79 12.59
N THR A 124 -4.02 0.94 12.92
CA THR A 124 -3.52 0.79 14.29
C THR A 124 -2.88 2.07 14.80
N ILE A 125 -2.04 2.72 13.99
CA ILE A 125 -1.41 4.00 14.33
C ILE A 125 -2.48 5.08 14.53
N ALA A 126 -3.44 5.21 13.61
CA ALA A 126 -4.52 6.17 13.70
C ALA A 126 -5.38 5.95 14.96
N PHE A 127 -5.67 4.69 15.31
CA PHE A 127 -6.40 4.34 16.52
C PHE A 127 -5.65 4.72 17.80
N LEU A 128 -4.34 4.46 17.85
CA LEU A 128 -3.49 4.86 18.98
C LEU A 128 -3.47 6.38 19.16
N PHE A 129 -3.38 7.14 18.06
CA PHE A 129 -3.47 8.60 18.10
C PHE A 129 -4.83 9.08 18.60
N LEU A 130 -5.92 8.49 18.09
CA LEU A 130 -7.29 8.86 18.48
C LEU A 130 -7.56 8.64 19.97
N VAL A 131 -6.99 7.59 20.55
CA VAL A 131 -7.19 7.26 21.98
C VAL A 131 -6.25 8.05 22.90
N ARG A 132 -5.02 8.30 22.47
CA ARG A 132 -3.98 8.90 23.34
C ARG A 132 -4.02 10.43 23.38
N LEU A 133 -4.28 11.10 22.24
CA LEU A 133 -4.31 12.55 22.18
C LEU A 133 -5.39 13.20 23.05
N PRO A 134 -6.67 12.77 23.03
CA PRO A 134 -7.71 13.42 23.83
C PRO A 134 -7.45 13.33 25.34
N ARG A 135 -6.83 12.24 25.81
CA ARG A 135 -6.53 12.05 27.24
C ARG A 135 -5.46 13.02 27.73
N SER A 136 -4.37 13.20 26.99
CA SER A 136 -3.29 14.11 27.35
C SER A 136 -3.81 15.55 27.50
N VAL A 137 -4.50 16.05 26.49
CA VAL A 137 -5.01 17.42 26.46
C VAL A 137 -6.09 17.64 27.54
N SER A 138 -7.03 16.70 27.72
CA SER A 138 -8.10 16.83 28.70
C SER A 138 -7.58 16.93 30.14
N VAL A 139 -6.55 16.20 30.49
CA VAL A 139 -5.94 16.25 31.82
C VAL A 139 -5.30 17.62 32.08
N GLN A 140 -4.58 18.17 31.10
CA GLN A 140 -3.94 19.47 31.26
C GLN A 140 -4.94 20.61 31.35
N ILE A 141 -6.01 20.57 30.53
CA ILE A 141 -7.11 21.56 30.60
C ILE A 141 -7.83 21.50 31.96
N ARG A 142 -8.04 20.30 32.50
CA ARG A 142 -8.65 20.15 33.83
C ARG A 142 -7.76 20.75 34.92
N LYS A 143 -6.47 20.48 34.92
CA LYS A 143 -5.51 21.11 35.88
C LYS A 143 -5.52 22.63 35.79
N LEU A 144 -5.55 23.18 34.57
CA LEU A 144 -5.64 24.63 34.35
C LEU A 144 -6.94 25.20 34.92
N THR A 145 -8.06 24.53 34.65
CA THR A 145 -9.38 24.96 35.17
C THR A 145 -9.42 24.95 36.70
N ASP A 146 -8.85 23.91 37.31
CA ASP A 146 -8.79 23.80 38.77
C ASP A 146 -7.86 24.90 39.35
N GLY A 147 -6.74 25.17 38.70
CA GLY A 147 -5.88 26.30 39.09
C GLY A 147 -6.57 27.66 39.02
N ILE A 148 -7.33 27.91 37.96
CA ILE A 148 -8.12 29.16 37.83
C ILE A 148 -9.16 29.27 38.95
N LYS A 149 -9.84 28.17 39.33
CA LYS A 149 -10.77 28.16 40.45
C LYS A 149 -10.10 28.52 41.78
N GLU A 150 -8.88 28.02 42.01
CA GLU A 150 -8.11 28.36 43.21
C GLU A 150 -7.80 29.85 43.28
N ILE A 151 -7.37 30.45 42.15
CA ILE A 151 -7.17 31.92 42.06
C ILE A 151 -8.46 32.70 42.34
N THR A 152 -9.58 32.24 41.80
CA THR A 152 -10.91 32.87 42.05
C THR A 152 -11.28 32.81 43.54
N ASN A 153 -10.87 31.77 44.24
CA ASN A 153 -11.07 31.61 45.68
C ASN A 153 -10.02 32.34 46.51
N ALA A 154 -9.26 33.24 45.91
CA ALA A 154 -8.18 34.02 46.54
C ALA A 154 -6.99 33.18 47.05
N ASN A 155 -6.84 31.94 46.57
CA ASN A 155 -5.65 31.10 46.85
C ASN A 155 -4.57 31.36 45.81
N TYR A 156 -3.84 32.43 45.96
CA TYR A 156 -2.78 32.84 45.02
C TYR A 156 -1.46 32.09 45.20
N SER A 157 -1.37 31.20 46.23
CA SER A 157 -0.17 30.38 46.43
C SER A 157 -0.14 29.13 45.55
N LYS A 158 -1.27 28.84 44.84
CA LYS A 158 -1.35 27.72 43.91
C LYS A 158 -0.38 27.93 42.72
N ARG A 159 0.36 26.87 42.37
CA ARG A 159 1.23 26.81 41.19
C ARG A 159 0.78 25.68 40.30
N LEU A 160 0.87 25.88 38.99
CA LEU A 160 0.52 24.87 37.98
C LEU A 160 1.78 24.20 37.43
N ASP A 161 1.68 22.89 37.28
CA ASP A 161 2.58 22.07 36.46
C ASP A 161 1.73 21.29 35.47
N LEU A 162 1.84 21.70 34.19
CA LEU A 162 1.08 21.15 33.08
C LEU A 162 1.91 20.17 32.20
N GLY A 163 3.08 19.75 32.70
CA GLY A 163 3.97 18.84 31.98
C GLY A 163 5.02 19.53 31.12
N ASN A 164 5.70 18.75 30.29
CA ASN A 164 6.87 19.22 29.54
C ASN A 164 6.59 19.61 28.08
N GLU A 165 5.35 19.45 27.59
CA GLU A 165 4.99 19.91 26.25
C GLU A 165 5.14 21.43 26.16
N PRO A 166 5.81 21.96 25.14
CA PRO A 166 6.16 23.38 25.03
C PRO A 166 4.96 24.31 25.21
N GLU A 167 3.82 23.97 24.61
CA GLU A 167 2.59 24.78 24.62
C GLU A 167 1.97 24.86 26.03
N PHE A 168 1.95 23.77 26.76
CA PHE A 168 1.42 23.73 28.12
C PHE A 168 2.37 24.31 29.14
N LYS A 169 3.71 24.19 28.91
CA LYS A 169 4.71 24.79 29.76
C LYS A 169 4.66 26.32 29.75
N GLU A 170 4.45 26.91 28.58
CA GLU A 170 4.26 28.34 28.43
C GLU A 170 3.04 28.83 29.22
N ILE A 171 1.88 28.14 29.07
CA ILE A 171 0.65 28.44 29.79
C ILE A 171 0.87 28.34 31.32
N ALA A 172 1.57 27.32 31.80
CA ALA A 172 1.85 27.15 33.21
C ALA A 172 2.75 28.28 33.75
N THR A 173 3.74 28.72 32.98
CA THR A 173 4.65 29.82 33.35
C THR A 173 3.87 31.12 33.49
N LEU A 174 3.05 31.48 32.50
CA LEU A 174 2.23 32.70 32.52
C LEU A 174 1.21 32.67 33.67
N PHE A 175 0.58 31.53 33.91
CA PHE A 175 -0.33 31.37 35.05
C PHE A 175 0.38 31.58 36.37
N ASN A 176 1.56 31.00 36.58
CA ASN A 176 2.32 31.10 37.81
C ASN A 176 2.81 32.55 38.06
N GLU A 177 3.21 33.24 37.00
CA GLU A 177 3.58 34.68 37.09
C GLU A 177 2.38 35.53 37.47
N MET A 178 1.18 35.31 36.86
CA MET A 178 -0.04 35.96 37.22
C MET A 178 -0.40 35.75 38.71
N ALA A 179 -0.32 34.49 39.16
CA ALA A 179 -0.65 34.13 40.53
C ALA A 179 0.32 34.82 41.53
N GLU A 180 1.58 34.97 41.19
CA GLU A 180 2.59 35.67 41.98
C GLU A 180 2.29 37.17 42.12
N ARG A 181 2.01 37.82 40.99
CA ARG A 181 1.63 39.25 41.00
C ARG A 181 0.34 39.53 41.80
N LEU A 182 -0.64 38.63 41.72
CA LEU A 182 -1.88 38.72 42.51
C LEU A 182 -1.60 38.56 44.03
N ALA A 183 -0.70 37.66 44.40
CA ALA A 183 -0.25 37.46 45.80
C ALA A 183 0.45 38.72 46.34
N GLU A 184 1.35 39.30 45.56
CA GLU A 184 2.08 40.53 45.93
C GLU A 184 1.11 41.70 46.10
N TYR A 185 0.18 41.91 45.13
CA TYR A 185 -0.84 42.96 45.19
C TYR A 185 -1.69 42.84 46.45
N ARG A 186 -2.18 41.65 46.79
CA ARG A 186 -2.97 41.38 47.98
C ARG A 186 -2.17 41.70 49.27
N ASN A 187 -0.91 41.29 49.34
CA ASN A 187 -0.09 41.56 50.53
C ASN A 187 0.18 43.03 50.72
N SER A 188 0.49 43.77 49.65
CA SER A 188 0.68 45.23 49.69
C SER A 188 -0.61 45.94 50.14
N SER A 189 -1.78 45.57 49.56
CA SER A 189 -3.07 46.16 49.97
C SER A 189 -3.40 45.88 51.46
N LEU A 190 -3.04 44.69 51.97
CA LEU A 190 -3.22 44.37 53.38
C LEU A 190 -2.30 45.19 54.28
N GLU A 191 -1.04 45.40 53.91
CA GLU A 191 -0.11 46.26 54.63
C GLU A 191 -0.59 47.71 54.69
N ASP A 192 -1.09 48.24 53.57
CA ASP A 192 -1.65 49.62 53.51
C ASP A 192 -2.87 49.78 54.43
N ILE A 193 -3.76 48.77 54.46
CA ILE A 193 -4.94 48.77 55.34
C ILE A 193 -4.51 48.70 56.82
N LEU A 194 -3.53 47.85 57.15
CA LEU A 194 -3.04 47.70 58.52
C LEU A 194 -2.34 48.98 58.99
N GLN A 195 -1.54 49.62 58.14
CA GLN A 195 -0.90 50.92 58.45
C GLN A 195 -1.96 52.00 58.65
N GLY A 196 -2.97 52.05 57.74
CA GLY A 196 -4.11 53.00 57.90
C GLY A 196 -4.87 52.81 59.19
N LYS A 197 -5.14 51.54 59.56
CA LYS A 197 -5.80 51.21 60.84
C LYS A 197 -4.94 51.63 62.05
N LYS A 198 -3.66 51.35 62.05
CA LYS A 198 -2.72 51.74 63.13
C LYS A 198 -2.63 53.26 63.24
N TYR A 199 -2.62 53.99 62.13
CA TYR A 199 -2.62 55.46 62.13
C TYR A 199 -3.89 56.01 62.75
N ILE A 200 -5.08 55.49 62.42
CA ILE A 200 -6.37 55.87 62.99
C ILE A 200 -6.44 55.56 64.48
N GLU A 201 -5.96 54.37 64.93
CA GLU A 201 -5.87 54.05 66.34
C GLU A 201 -4.98 55.02 67.15
N THR A 202 -3.85 55.41 66.54
CA THR A 202 -2.95 56.37 67.16
C THR A 202 -3.61 57.75 67.32
N ILE A 203 -4.33 58.21 66.33
CA ILE A 203 -5.09 59.47 66.40
C ILE A 203 -6.20 59.42 67.48
N ILE A 204 -6.99 58.31 67.52
CA ILE A 204 -8.05 58.15 68.51
C ILE A 204 -7.46 58.20 69.93
N ASN A 205 -6.37 57.50 70.20
CA ASN A 205 -5.72 57.49 71.51
C ASN A 205 -5.14 58.88 71.88
N SER A 206 -4.65 59.66 70.93
CA SER A 206 -4.14 61.03 71.19
C SER A 206 -5.21 62.07 71.44
N ILE A 207 -6.48 61.80 71.07
CA ILE A 207 -7.64 62.73 71.33
C ILE A 207 -8.32 62.32 72.66
N ALA A 208 -8.13 61.08 73.15
CA ALA A 208 -8.73 60.59 74.38
C ALA A 208 -7.90 60.86 75.66
N GLU A 209 -6.68 61.38 75.50
CA GLU A 209 -5.86 61.95 76.56
C GLU A 209 -6.11 63.51 76.67
#